data_1bd13c304911ce188d6505fd7b318e7d
#
_entry.id   1bd13c304911ce188d6505fd7b318e7d
#
_cell.length_a   1.000
_cell.length_b   1.000
_cell.length_c   1.000
_cell.angle_alpha   90.00
_cell.angle_beta   90.00
_cell.angle_gamma   90.00
#
_symmetry.space_group_name_H-M   'P 1'
#
loop_
_entity.id
_entity.type
_entity.pdbx_description
1 polymer ?
#
loop_
_entity_poly.entity_id
_entity_poly.type
_entity_poly.pdbx_seq_one_letter_code
_entity_poly.pdbx_strand_id
1 'polypeptide(L)'
;MVTINPVATDNVINTPEHAQAQIISGTVTGAQAGDIVTVTLNNVNYTTVVDASGNWSLGVPASVVSGLADGSYPVSVSVTDRAGNTGSQSLTVTVDTAAPSARLLTA
;
A
#
# COMPACT_ATOMS: atom_id res chain seq x y z
N MET A 1 -4.42 -6.53 -16.13
CA MET A 1 -5.21 -5.80 -15.12
C MET A 1 -4.53 -5.93 -13.76
N VAL A 2 -4.31 -4.81 -13.11
CA VAL A 2 -3.66 -4.75 -11.79
C VAL A 2 -4.72 -4.55 -10.73
N THR A 3 -4.66 -5.32 -9.65
CA THR A 3 -5.52 -5.10 -8.49
C THR A 3 -4.66 -4.85 -7.27
N ILE A 4 -5.19 -4.10 -6.31
CA ILE A 4 -4.56 -3.84 -5.03
C ILE A 4 -5.51 -4.31 -3.94
N ASN A 5 -5.03 -5.19 -3.07
CA ASN A 5 -5.82 -5.61 -1.91
C ASN A 5 -5.87 -4.48 -0.88
N PRO A 6 -6.90 -4.43 -0.03
CA PRO A 6 -6.94 -3.43 1.03
C PRO A 6 -5.69 -3.50 1.91
N VAL A 7 -5.08 -2.35 2.17
CA VAL A 7 -3.95 -2.24 3.10
C VAL A 7 -4.50 -2.30 4.52
N ALA A 8 -3.85 -3.06 5.40
CA ALA A 8 -4.31 -3.25 6.79
C ALA A 8 -5.77 -3.69 6.87
N THR A 9 -6.25 -4.42 5.87
CA THR A 9 -7.59 -4.97 5.67
C THR A 9 -8.69 -3.95 5.37
N ASP A 10 -8.52 -2.68 5.66
CA ASP A 10 -9.55 -1.64 5.49
C ASP A 10 -9.01 -0.33 4.91
N ASN A 11 -7.77 -0.32 4.42
CA ASN A 11 -7.08 0.87 3.91
C ASN A 11 -6.89 1.97 4.96
N VAL A 12 -7.01 1.62 6.24
CA VAL A 12 -6.79 2.54 7.35
C VAL A 12 -5.69 1.98 8.24
N ILE A 13 -4.66 2.76 8.47
CA ILE A 13 -3.60 2.42 9.40
C ILE A 13 -3.91 3.10 10.72
N ASN A 14 -4.35 2.32 11.70
CA ASN A 14 -4.68 2.81 13.03
C ASN A 14 -3.44 2.83 13.94
N THR A 15 -3.62 3.21 15.19
CA THR A 15 -2.51 3.35 16.14
C THR A 15 -1.65 2.08 16.28
N PRO A 16 -2.22 0.87 16.51
CA PRO A 16 -1.38 -0.33 16.58
C PRO A 16 -0.67 -0.65 15.27
N GLU A 17 -1.34 -0.45 14.15
CA GLU A 17 -0.79 -0.75 12.83
C GLU A 17 0.30 0.24 12.43
N HIS A 18 0.23 1.47 12.89
CA HIS A 18 1.19 2.52 12.59
C HIS A 18 2.58 2.21 13.16
N ALA A 19 2.67 1.37 14.16
CA ALA A 19 3.92 0.94 14.75
C ALA A 19 4.44 -0.37 14.16
N GLN A 20 3.78 -0.91 13.14
CA GLN A 20 4.11 -2.20 12.55
C GLN A 20 4.37 -2.08 11.06
N ALA A 21 5.17 -3.01 10.54
CA ALA A 21 5.31 -3.14 9.10
C ALA A 21 3.97 -3.49 8.48
N GLN A 22 3.68 -2.91 7.32
CA GLN A 22 2.46 -3.20 6.56
C GLN A 22 2.83 -3.85 5.24
N ILE A 23 1.92 -4.65 4.71
CA ILE A 23 2.11 -5.30 3.43
C ILE A 23 1.10 -4.74 2.43
N ILE A 24 1.61 -4.25 1.31
CA ILE A 24 0.80 -3.86 0.17
C ILE A 24 0.87 -5.01 -0.82
N SER A 25 -0.27 -5.52 -1.21
CA SER A 25 -0.33 -6.70 -2.07
C SER A 25 -1.46 -6.60 -3.08
N GLY A 26 -1.44 -7.48 -4.05
CA GLY A 26 -2.47 -7.54 -5.06
C GLY A 26 -2.19 -8.61 -6.09
N THR A 27 -2.89 -8.51 -7.22
CA THR A 27 -2.76 -9.44 -8.33
C THR A 27 -2.58 -8.70 -9.64
N VAL A 28 -1.99 -9.37 -10.61
CA VAL A 28 -1.85 -8.86 -11.97
C VAL A 28 -2.32 -9.95 -12.93
N THR A 29 -3.24 -9.59 -13.80
CA THR A 29 -3.70 -10.48 -14.87
C THR A 29 -2.92 -10.17 -16.13
N GLY A 30 -2.39 -11.21 -16.78
CA GLY A 30 -1.65 -11.05 -18.05
C GLY A 30 -0.17 -10.79 -17.87
N ALA A 31 0.34 -10.65 -16.66
CA ALA A 31 1.76 -10.54 -16.39
C ALA A 31 2.39 -11.93 -16.20
N GLN A 32 3.70 -11.99 -16.31
CA GLN A 32 4.46 -13.21 -16.09
C GLN A 32 5.29 -13.09 -14.82
N ALA A 33 5.64 -14.24 -14.25
CA ALA A 33 6.52 -14.27 -13.09
C ALA A 33 7.81 -13.50 -13.38
N GLY A 34 8.20 -12.64 -12.45
CA GLY A 34 9.39 -11.80 -12.59
C GLY A 34 9.13 -10.42 -13.18
N ASP A 35 7.93 -10.14 -13.66
CA ASP A 35 7.59 -8.79 -14.11
C ASP A 35 7.63 -7.82 -12.93
N ILE A 36 8.16 -6.63 -13.17
CA ILE A 36 8.43 -5.67 -12.11
C ILE A 36 7.17 -4.89 -11.78
N VAL A 37 6.85 -4.86 -10.48
CA VAL A 37 5.77 -4.04 -9.93
C VAL A 37 6.41 -2.85 -9.21
N THR A 38 6.01 -1.65 -9.58
CA THR A 38 6.45 -0.42 -8.91
C THR A 38 5.30 0.12 -8.07
N VAL A 39 5.55 0.30 -6.78
CA VAL A 39 4.59 0.84 -5.84
C VAL A 39 5.10 2.19 -5.37
N THR A 40 4.28 3.22 -5.51
CA THR A 40 4.61 4.57 -5.03
C THR A 40 3.74 4.88 -3.83
N LEU A 41 4.38 5.15 -2.71
CA LEU A 41 3.73 5.55 -1.46
C LEU A 41 4.43 6.79 -0.94
N ASN A 42 3.67 7.85 -0.70
CA ASN A 42 4.20 9.12 -0.16
C ASN A 42 5.39 9.63 -0.99
N ASN A 43 5.26 9.59 -2.32
CA ASN A 43 6.28 10.00 -3.28
C ASN A 43 7.57 9.18 -3.23
N VAL A 44 7.55 8.01 -2.60
CA VAL A 44 8.68 7.09 -2.56
C VAL A 44 8.32 5.85 -3.37
N ASN A 45 9.20 5.47 -4.29
CA ASN A 45 9.01 4.31 -5.13
C ASN A 45 9.62 3.07 -4.50
N TYR A 46 8.84 1.99 -4.49
CA TYR A 46 9.28 0.68 -4.08
C TYR A 46 9.04 -0.29 -5.23
N THR A 47 9.87 -1.29 -5.34
CA THR A 47 9.71 -2.30 -6.39
C THR A 47 9.58 -3.69 -5.79
N THR A 48 8.79 -4.52 -6.44
CA THR A 48 8.67 -5.94 -6.16
C THR A 48 8.42 -6.66 -7.49
N VAL A 49 8.18 -7.95 -7.45
CA VAL A 49 7.96 -8.73 -8.66
C VAL A 49 6.71 -9.58 -8.53
N VAL A 50 6.14 -9.91 -9.69
CA VAL A 50 5.00 -10.82 -9.77
C VAL A 50 5.51 -12.24 -9.62
N ASP A 51 4.82 -13.05 -8.81
CA ASP A 51 5.14 -14.46 -8.66
C ASP A 51 4.48 -15.32 -9.78
N ALA A 52 4.71 -16.63 -9.73
CA ALA A 52 4.19 -17.55 -10.73
C ALA A 52 2.65 -17.63 -10.76
N SER A 53 1.99 -17.20 -9.71
CA SER A 53 0.53 -17.20 -9.61
C SER A 53 -0.11 -15.87 -9.99
N GLY A 54 0.70 -14.89 -10.37
CA GLY A 54 0.20 -13.55 -10.70
C GLY A 54 -0.04 -12.67 -9.48
N ASN A 55 0.50 -13.04 -8.33
CA ASN A 55 0.39 -12.25 -7.10
C ASN A 55 1.67 -11.43 -6.89
N TRP A 56 1.51 -10.29 -6.23
CA TRP A 56 2.64 -9.48 -5.82
C TRP A 56 2.42 -9.00 -4.39
N SER A 57 3.50 -8.78 -3.69
CA SER A 57 3.43 -8.21 -2.35
C SER A 57 4.67 -7.37 -2.07
N LEU A 58 4.50 -6.31 -1.32
CA LEU A 58 5.56 -5.41 -0.91
C LEU A 58 5.46 -5.20 0.59
N GLY A 59 6.54 -5.49 1.30
CA GLY A 59 6.63 -5.18 2.72
C GLY A 59 7.07 -3.73 2.91
N VAL A 60 6.27 -2.94 3.60
CA VAL A 60 6.64 -1.59 4.00
C VAL A 60 7.17 -1.66 5.42
N PRO A 61 8.45 -1.29 5.66
CA PRO A 61 9.03 -1.41 7.00
C PRO A 61 8.30 -0.57 8.03
N ALA A 62 8.32 -1.03 9.28
CA ALA A 62 7.70 -0.29 10.38
C ALA A 62 8.24 1.14 10.51
N SER A 63 9.53 1.34 10.22
CA SER A 63 10.14 2.67 10.26
C SER A 63 9.52 3.64 9.25
N VAL A 64 9.10 3.14 8.08
CA VAL A 64 8.41 3.95 7.08
C VAL A 64 6.97 4.22 7.52
N VAL A 65 6.28 3.19 7.99
CA VAL A 65 4.89 3.31 8.45
C VAL A 65 4.79 4.30 9.61
N SER A 66 5.66 4.19 10.60
CA SER A 66 5.64 5.07 11.76
C SER A 66 6.03 6.51 11.43
N GLY A 67 6.70 6.72 10.31
CA GLY A 67 7.03 8.06 9.81
C GLY A 67 5.89 8.77 9.09
N LEU A 68 4.78 8.07 8.81
CA LEU A 68 3.64 8.68 8.14
C LEU A 68 2.79 9.44 9.16
N ALA A 69 2.60 10.73 8.92
CA ALA A 69 1.69 11.54 9.73
C ALA A 69 0.24 11.16 9.40
N ASP A 70 -0.68 11.49 10.30
CA ASP A 70 -2.10 11.29 10.03
C ASP A 70 -2.51 12.02 8.76
N GLY A 71 -3.30 11.37 7.93
CA GLY A 71 -3.75 11.92 6.66
C GLY A 71 -4.01 10.82 5.64
N SER A 72 -4.28 11.24 4.42
CA SER A 72 -4.53 10.34 3.30
C SER A 72 -3.33 10.30 2.39
N TYR A 73 -2.96 9.09 1.98
CA TYR A 73 -1.81 8.86 1.11
C TYR A 73 -2.26 8.05 -0.11
N PRO A 74 -2.02 8.57 -1.33
CA PRO A 74 -2.27 7.77 -2.51
C PRO A 74 -1.20 6.69 -2.64
N VAL A 75 -1.64 5.49 -2.96
CA VAL A 75 -0.77 4.37 -3.30
C VAL A 75 -1.01 4.06 -4.77
N SER A 76 0.02 4.20 -5.57
CA SER A 76 -0.03 3.91 -7.00
C SER A 76 0.80 2.67 -7.29
N VAL A 77 0.25 1.79 -8.11
CA VAL A 77 0.91 0.56 -8.51
C VAL A 77 0.94 0.51 -10.02
N SER A 78 2.11 0.25 -10.58
CA SER A 78 2.26 0.03 -12.01
C SER A 78 3.06 -1.22 -12.28
N VAL A 79 2.68 -1.93 -13.33
CA VAL A 79 3.36 -3.14 -13.78
C VAL A 79 3.62 -3.01 -15.26
N THR A 80 4.86 -3.24 -15.68
CA THR A 80 5.22 -3.27 -17.08
C THR A 80 5.61 -4.70 -17.42
N ASP A 81 4.95 -5.28 -18.44
CA ASP A 81 5.29 -6.61 -18.91
C ASP A 81 6.47 -6.57 -19.88
N ARG A 82 6.89 -7.74 -20.32
CA ARG A 82 8.06 -7.86 -21.21
C ARG A 82 7.81 -7.30 -22.60
N ALA A 83 6.55 -7.16 -22.99
CA ALA A 83 6.18 -6.55 -24.26
C ALA A 83 6.10 -5.04 -24.19
N GLY A 84 6.34 -4.44 -23.01
CA GLY A 84 6.27 -3.01 -22.80
C GLY A 84 4.89 -2.48 -22.47
N ASN A 85 3.90 -3.34 -22.28
CA ASN A 85 2.56 -2.91 -21.86
C ASN A 85 2.55 -2.61 -20.38
N THR A 86 1.94 -1.48 -20.02
CA THR A 86 1.87 -1.02 -18.65
C THR A 86 0.44 -1.03 -18.15
N GLY A 87 0.20 -1.69 -17.02
CA GLY A 87 -1.04 -1.61 -16.28
C GLY A 87 -0.82 -0.85 -15.00
N SER A 88 -1.84 -0.15 -14.53
CA SER A 88 -1.73 0.61 -13.30
C SER A 88 -3.04 0.63 -12.53
N GLN A 89 -2.94 0.85 -11.24
CA GLN A 89 -4.06 1.00 -10.32
C GLN A 89 -3.62 1.85 -9.14
N SER A 90 -4.58 2.47 -8.48
CA SER A 90 -4.28 3.24 -7.28
C SER A 90 -5.39 3.09 -6.25
N LEU A 91 -5.02 3.31 -5.00
CA LEU A 91 -5.98 3.44 -3.90
C LEU A 91 -5.45 4.46 -2.91
N THR A 92 -6.31 4.88 -1.99
CA THR A 92 -5.92 5.81 -0.93
C THR A 92 -5.86 5.06 0.39
N VAL A 93 -4.74 5.22 1.09
CA VAL A 93 -4.54 4.70 2.44
C VAL A 93 -4.66 5.88 3.39
N THR A 94 -5.44 5.73 4.44
CA THR A 94 -5.59 6.74 5.49
C THR A 94 -4.81 6.30 6.72
N VAL A 95 -4.00 7.19 7.26
CA VAL A 95 -3.35 6.99 8.55
C VAL A 95 -4.15 7.76 9.59
N ASP A 96 -4.68 7.05 10.57
CA ASP A 96 -5.51 7.62 11.62
C ASP A 96 -5.06 7.04 12.96
N THR A 97 -4.17 7.76 13.61
CA THR A 97 -3.62 7.39 14.91
C THR A 97 -4.22 8.21 16.04
N ALA A 98 -5.09 9.16 15.72
CA ALA A 98 -5.73 9.99 16.73
C ALA A 98 -6.80 9.18 17.46
N ALA A 99 -6.68 9.09 18.77
CA ALA A 99 -7.74 8.50 19.57
C ALA A 99 -9.02 9.33 19.47
N PRO A 100 -10.20 8.67 19.45
CA PRO A 100 -11.44 9.43 19.55
C PRO A 100 -11.38 10.35 20.76
N SER A 101 -11.70 11.59 20.53
CA SER A 101 -11.65 12.57 21.60
C SER A 101 -12.84 12.36 22.53
N ALA A 102 -12.65 11.59 23.59
CA ALA A 102 -13.63 11.54 24.67
C ALA A 102 -13.48 12.81 25.49
N ARG A 103 -14.13 13.86 25.04
CA ARG A 103 -14.11 15.10 25.80
C ARG A 103 -15.12 15.04 26.91
N LEU A 104 -14.62 15.03 28.11
CA LEU A 104 -15.43 15.48 29.22
C LEU A 104 -15.55 16.97 29.06
N LEU A 105 -16.74 17.41 28.73
CA LEU A 105 -17.07 18.82 28.77
C LEU A 105 -17.19 19.23 30.23
N THR A 106 -16.07 19.39 30.85
CA THR A 106 -16.05 20.08 32.11
C THR A 106 -16.06 21.56 31.82
N ALA A 107 -17.04 22.19 32.36
CA ALA A 107 -17.06 23.62 32.30
C ALA A 107 -15.80 24.21 32.92
#